data_622b43df3265a617ce343266a96d9b11
#
_entry.id   622b43df3265a617ce343266a96d9b11
#
_cell.length_a   1.000
_cell.length_b   1.000
_cell.length_c   1.000
_cell.angle_alpha   90.00
_cell.angle_beta   90.00
_cell.angle_gamma   90.00
#
_symmetry.space_group_name_H-M   'P 1'
#
loop_
_entity.id
_entity.type
_entity.pdbx_description
1 polymer ?
#
loop_
_entity_poly.entity_id
_entity_poly.type
_entity_poly.pdbx_seq_one_letter_code
_entity_poly.pdbx_strand_id
1 'polypeptide(L)'
;MALSSTGVAQAKSGRPCEDTITLSVQWRTLATNALGHALYTSSWVAPKADVHSQQRWFYMGQKGEVTVDQAHRGYTVCTDSGGYGSVNPLFWKPTPSDGKFVGQACYGYVSFEAFVDAATSVNSGELTLDRCDRDLPTMASTAGATAILEAGRRSLDSNGAPFDLVYADDTSCTPIDMKPSAF
;
A
#
# COMPACT_ATOMS: atom_id res chain seq x y z
N MET A 1 9.73 -5.04 -11.76
CA MET A 1 9.59 -6.33 -12.44
C MET A 1 8.35 -7.05 -11.90
N ALA A 2 7.59 -7.72 -12.74
CA ALA A 2 6.43 -8.47 -12.32
C ALA A 2 6.43 -9.89 -12.90
N LEU A 3 5.91 -10.82 -12.13
CA LEU A 3 5.70 -12.21 -12.53
C LEU A 3 4.28 -12.62 -12.15
N SER A 4 3.66 -13.50 -12.96
CA SER A 4 2.33 -14.00 -12.67
C SER A 4 2.25 -15.53 -12.83
N SER A 5 1.23 -16.10 -12.21
CA SER A 5 0.78 -17.47 -12.46
C SER A 5 -0.66 -17.47 -12.96
N THR A 6 -1.02 -18.51 -13.71
CA THR A 6 -2.35 -18.65 -14.31
C THR A 6 -2.84 -20.09 -14.20
N GLY A 7 -4.11 -20.31 -14.51
CA GLY A 7 -4.71 -21.62 -14.72
C GLY A 7 -5.70 -22.05 -13.66
N VAL A 8 -5.53 -21.69 -12.40
CA VAL A 8 -6.43 -22.11 -11.31
C VAL A 8 -7.75 -21.34 -11.35
N ALA A 9 -7.71 -20.02 -11.42
CA ALA A 9 -8.92 -19.20 -11.55
C ALA A 9 -9.58 -19.39 -12.91
N GLN A 10 -8.80 -19.54 -13.97
CA GLN A 10 -9.30 -19.86 -15.31
C GLN A 10 -10.06 -21.17 -15.33
N ALA A 11 -9.54 -22.23 -14.70
CA ALA A 11 -10.22 -23.52 -14.62
C ALA A 11 -11.59 -23.44 -13.94
N LYS A 12 -11.75 -22.52 -12.97
CA LYS A 12 -13.00 -22.31 -12.23
C LYS A 12 -13.98 -21.36 -12.93
N SER A 13 -13.46 -20.31 -13.53
CA SER A 13 -14.29 -19.20 -14.06
C SER A 13 -14.46 -19.21 -15.56
N GLY A 14 -13.62 -19.99 -16.30
CA GLY A 14 -13.55 -19.96 -17.76
C GLY A 14 -12.94 -18.68 -18.34
N ARG A 15 -12.44 -17.76 -17.49
CA ARG A 15 -11.88 -16.48 -17.93
C ARG A 15 -10.37 -16.52 -17.91
N PRO A 16 -9.70 -16.13 -19.00
CA PRO A 16 -8.23 -16.00 -19.00
C PRO A 16 -7.85 -14.79 -18.15
N CYS A 17 -7.23 -15.05 -17.00
CA CYS A 17 -6.73 -14.01 -16.10
C CYS A 17 -5.55 -14.55 -15.31
N GLU A 18 -4.73 -13.65 -14.82
CA GLU A 18 -3.70 -13.99 -13.86
C GLU A 18 -4.34 -14.39 -12.53
N ASP A 19 -3.86 -15.46 -11.92
CA ASP A 19 -4.30 -15.94 -10.60
C ASP A 19 -3.58 -15.25 -9.48
N THR A 20 -2.28 -15.06 -9.66
CA THR A 20 -1.36 -14.48 -8.69
C THR A 20 -0.37 -13.60 -9.42
N ILE A 21 -0.19 -12.40 -8.93
CA ILE A 21 0.81 -11.45 -9.44
C ILE A 21 1.75 -11.09 -8.30
N THR A 22 3.04 -11.15 -8.56
CA THR A 22 4.08 -10.67 -7.64
C THR A 22 4.86 -9.55 -8.32
N LEU A 23 4.93 -8.40 -7.65
CA LEU A 23 5.77 -7.27 -8.03
C LEU A 23 7.04 -7.27 -7.19
N SER A 24 8.19 -7.21 -7.86
CA SER A 24 9.48 -6.91 -7.24
C SER A 24 9.79 -5.44 -7.51
N VAL A 25 9.86 -4.64 -6.44
CA VAL A 25 10.07 -3.20 -6.52
C VAL A 25 11.35 -2.84 -5.79
N GLN A 26 12.21 -2.08 -6.44
CA GLN A 26 13.38 -1.48 -5.82
C GLN A 26 13.21 0.04 -5.82
N TRP A 27 13.61 0.68 -4.76
CA TRP A 27 13.60 2.14 -4.66
C TRP A 27 14.89 2.66 -4.03
N ARG A 28 15.14 3.93 -4.27
CA ARG A 28 16.24 4.67 -3.67
C ARG A 28 15.70 5.73 -2.72
N THR A 29 16.18 5.72 -1.49
CA THR A 29 15.81 6.74 -0.51
C THR A 29 16.56 8.03 -0.81
N LEU A 30 15.86 9.13 -1.05
CA LEU A 30 16.45 10.41 -1.43
C LEU A 30 17.41 10.95 -0.35
N ALA A 31 17.04 10.85 0.92
CA ALA A 31 17.82 11.39 2.02
C ALA A 31 19.18 10.69 2.26
N THR A 32 19.27 9.38 1.96
CA THR A 32 20.46 8.57 2.30
C THR A 32 21.10 7.89 1.10
N ASN A 33 20.46 7.98 -0.06
CA ASN A 33 20.82 7.23 -1.26
C ASN A 33 20.82 5.69 -1.08
N ALA A 34 20.27 5.19 0.01
CA ALA A 34 20.16 3.77 0.29
C ALA A 34 19.09 3.12 -0.61
N LEU A 35 19.36 1.87 -1.00
CA LEU A 35 18.41 1.08 -1.78
C LEU A 35 17.51 0.28 -0.82
N GLY A 36 16.22 0.30 -1.10
CA GLY A 36 15.23 -0.57 -0.49
C GLY A 36 14.62 -1.51 -1.54
N HIS A 37 14.09 -2.64 -1.08
CA HIS A 37 13.46 -3.63 -1.94
C HIS A 37 12.21 -4.20 -1.29
N ALA A 38 11.16 -4.41 -2.06
CA ALA A 38 9.95 -5.07 -1.60
C ALA A 38 9.40 -6.06 -2.61
N LEU A 39 8.71 -7.07 -2.09
CA LEU A 39 7.88 -8.00 -2.86
C LEU A 39 6.43 -7.79 -2.46
N TYR A 40 5.58 -7.50 -3.43
CA TYR A 40 4.13 -7.37 -3.25
C TYR A 40 3.44 -8.49 -4.01
N THR A 41 2.69 -9.33 -3.32
CA THR A 41 1.96 -10.43 -3.95
C THR A 41 0.47 -10.28 -3.71
N SER A 42 -0.31 -10.36 -4.79
CA SER A 42 -1.77 -10.43 -4.76
C SER A 42 -2.22 -11.71 -5.45
N SER A 43 -3.18 -12.41 -4.86
CA SER A 43 -3.66 -13.69 -5.38
C SER A 43 -5.17 -13.83 -5.21
N TRP A 44 -5.82 -14.36 -6.26
CA TRP A 44 -7.19 -14.85 -6.21
C TRP A 44 -7.29 -16.29 -5.71
N VAL A 45 -6.16 -16.99 -5.61
CA VAL A 45 -6.06 -18.37 -5.17
C VAL A 45 -5.81 -18.39 -3.67
N ALA A 46 -6.88 -18.56 -2.92
CA ALA A 46 -6.83 -18.68 -1.47
C ALA A 46 -7.67 -19.88 -1.00
N PRO A 47 -7.30 -20.53 0.10
CA PRO A 47 -8.14 -21.54 0.70
C PRO A 47 -9.46 -20.92 1.18
N LYS A 48 -10.52 -21.73 1.19
CA LYS A 48 -11.79 -21.32 1.78
C LYS A 48 -11.60 -21.19 3.29
N ALA A 49 -11.71 -19.97 3.79
CA ALA A 49 -11.55 -19.64 5.19
C ALA A 49 -12.71 -18.74 5.66
N ASP A 50 -12.86 -18.59 6.95
CA ASP A 50 -13.86 -17.71 7.58
C ASP A 50 -13.53 -16.22 7.49
N VAL A 51 -12.34 -15.88 7.01
CA VAL A 51 -11.92 -14.51 6.71
C VAL A 51 -12.02 -14.23 5.21
N HIS A 52 -12.54 -13.06 4.85
CA HIS A 52 -12.74 -12.67 3.45
C HIS A 52 -11.43 -12.46 2.69
N SER A 53 -10.37 -12.10 3.40
CA SER A 53 -9.04 -11.89 2.81
C SER A 53 -7.96 -12.24 3.81
N GLN A 54 -6.81 -12.65 3.30
CA GLN A 54 -5.60 -12.85 4.09
C GLN A 54 -4.60 -11.77 3.69
N GLN A 55 -4.37 -10.82 4.59
CA GLN A 55 -3.41 -9.74 4.38
C GLN A 55 -2.27 -9.93 5.36
N ARG A 56 -1.05 -9.96 4.82
CA ARG A 56 0.18 -10.07 5.60
C ARG A 56 1.15 -9.00 5.14
N TRP A 57 1.85 -8.44 6.09
CA TRP A 57 2.87 -7.46 5.82
C TRP A 57 4.04 -7.67 6.77
N PHE A 58 5.23 -7.60 6.21
CA PHE A 58 6.48 -7.67 6.95
C PHE A 58 7.39 -6.56 6.46
N TYR A 59 7.95 -5.83 7.39
CA TYR A 59 8.94 -4.80 7.11
C TYR A 59 10.14 -4.99 8.03
N MET A 60 11.32 -4.99 7.44
CA MET A 60 12.59 -5.02 8.15
C MET A 60 13.36 -3.74 7.84
N GLY A 61 13.70 -3.00 8.87
CA GLY A 61 14.52 -1.80 8.80
C GLY A 61 15.76 -1.92 9.65
N GLN A 62 16.67 -0.96 9.53
CA GLN A 62 17.95 -0.95 10.26
C GLN A 62 17.77 -0.98 11.78
N LYS A 63 16.69 -0.40 12.32
CA LYS A 63 16.47 -0.23 13.76
C LYS A 63 15.28 -1.03 14.30
N GLY A 64 14.70 -1.88 13.48
CA GLY A 64 13.56 -2.69 13.90
C GLY A 64 12.80 -3.31 12.75
N GLU A 65 11.86 -4.16 13.10
CA GLU A 65 10.97 -4.84 12.18
C GLU A 65 9.52 -4.77 12.65
N VAL A 66 8.60 -4.90 11.70
CA VAL A 66 7.15 -4.99 11.97
C VAL A 66 6.57 -6.13 11.17
N THR A 67 5.77 -6.98 11.82
CA THR A 67 4.99 -8.03 11.17
C THR A 67 3.50 -7.83 11.44
N VAL A 68 2.71 -7.87 10.39
CA VAL A 68 1.24 -7.82 10.47
C VAL A 68 0.67 -9.08 9.82
N ASP A 69 -0.18 -9.79 10.55
CA ASP A 69 -0.98 -10.90 10.04
C ASP A 69 -2.45 -10.66 10.40
N GLN A 70 -3.22 -10.21 9.44
CA GLN A 70 -4.63 -9.90 9.63
C GLN A 70 -5.45 -11.14 10.00
N ALA A 71 -5.12 -12.31 9.46
CA ALA A 71 -5.87 -13.53 9.72
C ALA A 71 -5.78 -13.95 11.20
N HIS A 72 -4.63 -13.70 11.83
CA HIS A 72 -4.43 -13.95 13.26
C HIS A 72 -4.69 -12.72 14.14
N ARG A 73 -5.20 -11.64 13.55
CA ARG A 73 -5.64 -10.40 14.23
C ARG A 73 -4.59 -9.83 15.19
N GLY A 74 -3.34 -9.79 14.74
CA GLY A 74 -2.26 -9.25 15.53
C GLY A 74 -1.17 -8.60 14.70
N TYR A 75 -0.35 -7.81 15.37
CA TYR A 75 0.93 -7.41 14.82
C TYR A 75 2.02 -7.50 15.89
N THR A 76 3.22 -7.72 15.45
CA THR A 76 4.41 -7.75 16.28
C THR A 76 5.39 -6.68 15.82
N VAL A 77 6.07 -6.09 16.78
CA VAL A 77 7.09 -5.07 16.55
C VAL A 77 8.33 -5.49 17.32
N CYS A 78 9.49 -5.41 16.69
CA CYS A 78 10.77 -5.56 17.34
C CYS A 78 11.65 -4.35 17.00
N THR A 79 12.17 -3.66 18.01
CA THR A 79 13.03 -2.49 17.82
C THR A 79 14.24 -2.57 18.76
N ASP A 80 15.35 -1.96 18.37
CA ASP A 80 16.55 -1.87 19.19
C ASP A 80 16.30 -1.16 20.53
N SER A 81 15.42 -0.16 20.54
CA SER A 81 15.12 0.63 21.74
C SER A 81 13.97 0.08 22.59
N GLY A 82 13.01 -0.60 21.96
CA GLY A 82 11.78 -1.09 22.61
C GLY A 82 11.71 -2.58 22.81
N GLY A 83 12.64 -3.34 22.21
CA GLY A 83 12.59 -4.80 22.21
C GLY A 83 11.42 -5.37 21.41
N TYR A 84 11.01 -6.57 21.75
CA TYR A 84 9.88 -7.27 21.13
C TYR A 84 8.57 -6.92 21.82
N GLY A 85 7.58 -6.51 21.05
CA GLY A 85 6.23 -6.25 21.51
C GLY A 85 5.19 -6.88 20.59
N SER A 86 4.08 -7.29 21.17
CA SER A 86 2.90 -7.76 20.43
C SER A 86 1.69 -6.98 20.86
N VAL A 87 0.91 -6.48 19.88
CA VAL A 87 -0.28 -5.68 20.14
C VAL A 87 -1.51 -6.42 19.62
N ASN A 88 -2.52 -6.51 20.46
CA ASN A 88 -3.80 -7.09 20.09
C ASN A 88 -4.73 -6.02 19.51
N PRO A 89 -4.99 -6.02 18.20
CA PRO A 89 -5.86 -5.03 17.55
C PRO A 89 -7.35 -5.17 17.95
N LEU A 90 -7.74 -6.21 18.65
CA LEU A 90 -9.12 -6.38 19.14
C LEU A 90 -9.49 -5.37 20.24
N PHE A 91 -8.54 -4.68 20.85
CA PHE A 91 -8.83 -3.57 21.74
C PHE A 91 -9.44 -2.36 21.04
N TRP A 92 -9.38 -2.34 19.73
CA TRP A 92 -9.94 -1.26 18.97
C TRP A 92 -11.44 -1.50 18.75
N LYS A 93 -12.28 -0.83 19.53
CA LYS A 93 -13.73 -0.85 19.41
C LYS A 93 -14.23 0.54 19.08
N PRO A 94 -15.20 0.69 18.16
CA PRO A 94 -15.91 1.94 18.01
C PRO A 94 -16.69 2.19 19.31
N THR A 95 -16.32 3.24 20.03
CA THR A 95 -17.01 3.63 21.26
C THR A 95 -17.65 4.99 21.07
N PRO A 96 -18.86 5.21 21.60
CA PRO A 96 -19.40 6.56 21.69
C PRO A 96 -18.47 7.42 22.53
N SER A 97 -18.21 8.65 22.10
CA SER A 97 -17.50 9.66 22.88
C SER A 97 -18.51 10.66 23.41
N ASP A 98 -18.41 10.99 24.70
CA ASP A 98 -19.30 11.94 25.40
C ASP A 98 -20.79 11.63 25.23
N GLY A 99 -21.15 10.35 25.27
CA GLY A 99 -22.53 9.91 25.11
C GLY A 99 -23.10 10.04 23.70
N LYS A 100 -22.28 10.41 22.73
CA LYS A 100 -22.65 10.50 21.31
C LYS A 100 -21.98 9.39 20.53
N PHE A 101 -22.69 8.83 19.56
CA PHE A 101 -22.09 7.94 18.60
C PHE A 101 -21.29 8.77 17.59
N VAL A 102 -19.98 8.70 17.65
CA VAL A 102 -19.05 9.43 16.77
C VAL A 102 -18.60 8.61 15.58
N GLY A 103 -19.42 7.68 15.13
CA GLY A 103 -19.13 6.82 13.99
C GLY A 103 -18.27 5.62 14.31
N GLN A 104 -17.98 4.87 13.29
CA GLN A 104 -17.08 3.72 13.37
C GLN A 104 -15.68 4.21 13.06
N ALA A 105 -14.74 3.97 13.96
CA ALA A 105 -13.34 4.28 13.72
C ALA A 105 -12.69 3.25 12.77
N CYS A 106 -13.35 2.83 11.69
CA CYS A 106 -12.75 2.02 10.64
C CYS A 106 -12.24 2.94 9.52
N TYR A 107 -11.27 2.43 8.77
CA TYR A 107 -10.62 3.21 7.72
C TYR A 107 -11.60 3.80 6.68
N GLY A 108 -12.67 3.09 6.37
CA GLY A 108 -13.69 3.56 5.44
C GLY A 108 -14.40 4.81 5.95
N TYR A 109 -14.90 4.79 7.17
CA TYR A 109 -15.56 5.95 7.77
C TYR A 109 -14.61 7.15 7.93
N VAL A 110 -13.44 6.89 8.50
CA VAL A 110 -12.44 7.94 8.74
C VAL A 110 -11.99 8.61 7.44
N SER A 111 -11.89 7.87 6.34
CA SER A 111 -11.51 8.45 5.04
C SER A 111 -12.59 9.36 4.47
N PHE A 112 -13.88 9.03 4.61
CA PHE A 112 -14.97 9.91 4.21
C PHE A 112 -15.05 11.18 5.07
N GLU A 113 -14.91 11.04 6.37
CA GLU A 113 -14.89 12.19 7.31
C GLU A 113 -13.74 13.13 6.97
N ALA A 114 -12.52 12.60 6.85
CA ALA A 114 -11.35 13.38 6.48
C ALA A 114 -11.50 14.09 5.11
N PHE A 115 -12.15 13.45 4.13
CA PHE A 115 -12.44 14.07 2.85
C PHE A 115 -13.39 15.26 2.99
N VAL A 116 -14.50 15.09 3.71
CA VAL A 116 -15.51 16.15 3.92
C VAL A 116 -14.90 17.33 4.68
N ASP A 117 -14.15 17.06 5.74
CA ASP A 117 -13.50 18.09 6.54
C ASP A 117 -12.45 18.85 5.72
N ALA A 118 -11.62 18.16 4.96
CA ALA A 118 -10.64 18.78 4.10
C ALA A 118 -11.29 19.62 3.00
N ALA A 119 -12.35 19.12 2.34
CA ALA A 119 -13.08 19.87 1.32
C ALA A 119 -13.73 21.13 1.90
N THR A 120 -14.30 21.04 3.09
CA THR A 120 -14.88 22.19 3.80
C THR A 120 -13.82 23.23 4.11
N SER A 121 -12.68 22.81 4.67
CA SER A 121 -11.57 23.69 5.05
C SER A 121 -10.89 24.35 3.84
N VAL A 122 -10.80 23.65 2.72
CA VAL A 122 -10.30 24.23 1.46
C VAL A 122 -11.28 25.28 0.93
N ASN A 123 -12.59 25.00 0.96
CA ASN A 123 -13.61 25.94 0.48
C ASN A 123 -13.71 27.20 1.38
N SER A 124 -13.43 27.07 2.67
CA SER A 124 -13.37 28.24 3.59
C SER A 124 -12.03 29.00 3.52
N GLY A 125 -11.03 28.47 2.81
CA GLY A 125 -9.69 29.06 2.73
C GLY A 125 -8.79 28.80 3.95
N GLU A 126 -9.21 27.91 4.86
CA GLU A 126 -8.42 27.52 6.04
C GLU A 126 -7.32 26.51 5.72
N LEU A 127 -7.50 25.72 4.66
CA LEU A 127 -6.57 24.70 4.23
C LEU A 127 -6.17 24.90 2.75
N THR A 128 -4.90 24.73 2.45
CA THR A 128 -4.40 24.80 1.06
C THR A 128 -4.35 23.41 0.44
N LEU A 129 -4.44 23.33 -0.91
CA LEU A 129 -4.30 22.09 -1.65
C LEU A 129 -2.93 21.43 -1.42
N ASP A 130 -1.86 22.23 -1.38
CA ASP A 130 -0.51 21.72 -1.10
C ASP A 130 -0.40 21.03 0.26
N ARG A 131 -1.17 21.48 1.23
CA ARG A 131 -1.21 20.84 2.54
C ARG A 131 -2.01 19.54 2.49
N CYS A 132 -3.11 19.51 1.74
CA CYS A 132 -3.84 18.28 1.50
C CYS A 132 -2.94 17.22 0.85
N ASP A 133 -2.13 17.59 -0.14
CA ASP A 133 -1.22 16.66 -0.83
C ASP A 133 -0.12 16.10 0.08
N ARG A 134 0.27 16.83 1.11
CA ARG A 134 1.24 16.33 2.11
C ARG A 134 0.62 15.42 3.16
N ASP A 135 -0.59 15.73 3.61
CA ASP A 135 -1.17 15.15 4.82
C ASP A 135 -2.26 14.10 4.54
N LEU A 136 -2.80 14.07 3.30
CA LEU A 136 -3.92 13.22 2.93
C LEU A 136 -3.60 12.35 1.69
N PRO A 137 -4.34 11.25 1.50
CA PRO A 137 -4.20 10.40 0.31
C PRO A 137 -4.89 11.02 -0.91
N THR A 138 -4.32 12.10 -1.43
CA THR A 138 -4.78 12.76 -2.66
C THR A 138 -4.27 12.05 -3.91
N MET A 139 -4.73 12.49 -5.09
CA MET A 139 -4.21 11.98 -6.36
C MET A 139 -2.70 12.20 -6.49
N ALA A 140 -2.19 13.35 -6.05
CA ALA A 140 -0.76 13.65 -6.11
C ALA A 140 0.04 12.71 -5.20
N SER A 141 -0.41 12.51 -3.96
CA SER A 141 0.29 11.64 -2.99
C SER A 141 0.21 10.14 -3.35
N THR A 142 -0.80 9.71 -4.12
CA THR A 142 -1.00 8.30 -4.52
C THR A 142 -0.49 7.97 -5.93
N ALA A 143 -0.06 8.96 -6.70
CA ALA A 143 0.43 8.79 -8.07
C ALA A 143 1.58 7.77 -8.16
N GLY A 144 2.51 7.77 -7.20
CA GLY A 144 3.60 6.81 -7.14
C GLY A 144 3.16 5.36 -7.03
N ALA A 145 2.16 5.08 -6.19
CA ALA A 145 1.60 3.73 -6.06
C ALA A 145 0.92 3.27 -7.36
N THR A 146 0.15 4.14 -7.99
CA THR A 146 -0.49 3.88 -9.27
C THR A 146 0.54 3.61 -10.38
N ALA A 147 1.61 4.39 -10.43
CA ALA A 147 2.69 4.20 -11.39
C ALA A 147 3.43 2.85 -11.20
N ILE A 148 3.62 2.40 -9.96
CA ILE A 148 4.18 1.07 -9.66
C ILE A 148 3.28 -0.03 -10.23
N LEU A 149 1.96 0.07 -10.07
CA LEU A 149 1.01 -0.91 -10.61
C LEU A 149 1.02 -0.93 -12.14
N GLU A 150 1.05 0.24 -12.77
CA GLU A 150 1.13 0.36 -14.24
C GLU A 150 2.46 -0.19 -14.77
N ALA A 151 3.59 0.12 -14.14
CA ALA A 151 4.88 -0.46 -14.49
C ALA A 151 4.90 -1.99 -14.32
N GLY A 152 4.20 -2.50 -13.29
CA GLY A 152 3.97 -3.92 -13.10
C GLY A 152 3.17 -4.54 -14.25
N ARG A 153 2.11 -3.88 -14.73
CA ARG A 153 1.33 -4.35 -15.89
C ARG A 153 2.20 -4.41 -17.14
N ARG A 154 2.92 -3.34 -17.44
CA ARG A 154 3.85 -3.31 -18.59
C ARG A 154 4.94 -4.37 -18.50
N SER A 155 5.44 -4.63 -17.30
CA SER A 155 6.40 -5.71 -17.06
C SER A 155 5.81 -7.08 -17.40
N LEU A 156 4.58 -7.39 -16.96
CA LEU A 156 3.89 -8.63 -17.30
C LEU A 156 3.71 -8.77 -18.82
N ASP A 157 3.26 -7.71 -19.49
CA ASP A 157 3.06 -7.67 -20.93
C ASP A 157 4.38 -7.79 -21.72
N SER A 158 5.50 -7.58 -21.05
CA SER A 158 6.87 -7.66 -21.58
C SER A 158 7.65 -8.87 -21.02
N ASN A 159 6.96 -9.96 -20.70
CA ASN A 159 7.55 -11.21 -20.18
C ASN A 159 8.39 -11.02 -18.91
N GLY A 160 7.96 -10.12 -18.01
CA GLY A 160 8.65 -9.86 -16.76
C GLY A 160 9.82 -8.87 -16.86
N ALA A 161 10.01 -8.24 -18.01
CA ALA A 161 11.05 -7.22 -18.15
C ALA A 161 10.88 -6.10 -17.12
N PRO A 162 11.96 -5.61 -16.50
CA PRO A 162 11.86 -4.52 -15.54
C PRO A 162 11.59 -3.19 -16.21
N PHE A 163 10.91 -2.31 -15.46
CA PHE A 163 10.60 -0.95 -15.86
C PHE A 163 11.07 0.03 -14.77
N ASP A 164 11.66 1.13 -15.18
CA ASP A 164 12.05 2.25 -14.33
C ASP A 164 10.93 3.30 -14.34
N LEU A 165 10.59 3.81 -13.17
CA LEU A 165 9.81 5.03 -13.06
C LEU A 165 10.73 6.23 -13.26
N VAL A 166 10.33 7.15 -14.12
CA VAL A 166 11.08 8.35 -14.45
C VAL A 166 10.52 9.53 -13.66
N TYR A 167 11.39 10.28 -13.04
CA TYR A 167 11.07 11.48 -12.27
C TYR A 167 11.62 12.72 -12.96
N ALA A 168 11.02 13.88 -12.71
CA ALA A 168 11.47 15.13 -13.31
C ALA A 168 12.89 15.50 -12.87
N ASP A 169 13.22 15.21 -11.61
CA ASP A 169 14.52 15.44 -11.00
C ASP A 169 14.70 14.53 -9.77
N ASP A 170 15.89 14.59 -9.15
CA ASP A 170 16.27 13.77 -8.01
C ASP A 170 15.53 14.13 -6.70
N THR A 171 14.75 15.19 -6.68
CA THR A 171 13.94 15.62 -5.51
C THR A 171 12.47 15.32 -5.66
N SER A 172 12.03 14.98 -6.86
CA SER A 172 10.63 14.69 -7.17
C SER A 172 10.20 13.31 -6.64
N CYS A 173 9.06 13.26 -5.99
CA CYS A 173 8.43 12.02 -5.55
C CYS A 173 7.29 11.55 -6.47
N THR A 174 6.91 12.36 -7.46
CA THR A 174 5.85 12.04 -8.41
C THR A 174 6.46 11.62 -9.74
N PRO A 175 6.27 10.38 -10.19
CA PRO A 175 6.77 9.94 -11.48
C PRO A 175 6.03 10.63 -12.62
N ILE A 176 6.77 10.99 -13.68
CA ILE A 176 6.25 11.65 -14.88
C ILE A 176 6.19 10.72 -16.09
N ASP A 177 6.92 9.62 -16.07
CA ASP A 177 6.97 8.64 -17.16
C ASP A 177 7.46 7.29 -16.64
N MET A 178 7.48 6.28 -17.50
CA MET A 178 8.07 4.97 -17.24
C MET A 178 8.69 4.39 -18.52
N LYS A 179 9.83 3.73 -18.38
CA LYS A 179 10.58 3.15 -19.50
C LYS A 179 11.14 1.78 -19.13
N PRO A 180 11.39 0.89 -20.12
CA PRO A 180 12.14 -0.33 -19.88
C PRO A 180 13.49 -0.01 -19.23
N SER A 181 13.86 -0.77 -18.18
CA SER A 181 15.16 -0.62 -17.54
C SER A 181 16.28 -1.07 -18.50
N ALA A 182 17.32 -0.28 -18.56
CA ALA A 182 18.57 -0.70 -19.22
C ALA A 182 19.38 -1.53 -18.22
N PHE A 183 19.54 -2.83 -18.48
CA PHE A 183 20.52 -3.72 -17.80
C PHE A 183 21.78 -3.80 -18.61
#